data_22cf33c88ce58d916543a94d241fb152
#
_entry.id   22cf33c88ce58d916543a94d241fb152
#
_cell.length_a   1.000
_cell.length_b   1.000
_cell.length_c   1.000
_cell.angle_alpha   90.00
_cell.angle_beta   90.00
_cell.angle_gamma   90.00
#
_symmetry.space_group_name_H-M   'P 1'
#
loop_
_entity.id
_entity.type
_entity.pdbx_description
1 polymer ?
#
loop_
_entity_poly.entity_id
_entity_poly.type
_entity_poly.pdbx_seq_one_letter_code
_entity_poly.pdbx_strand_id
1 'polypeptide(L)'
;MGDTIVITGRGGTGKSTFTTLFSRFLGESGVEPLLLVDSDPDQSLAEMLGIDLAAERKKSIADVLSDILEEHRMTRMIGMTPTDKIEPFLFQETLYEGRAFFDFLGVGTKWIAGCYCLPDRSLSLIMERWSKNYKHVIVDSPAGVEHLNRRITKKVGDVFNILDPSKKSFDNAKRSHRIMQEVDIEFENYYLVGGYRFPESLDDEARKQPFEYLGRITADPRIMEYNLEGKSLLELSDDSPTYQSVKTIAMKVGYPR
;
A
#
# COMPACT_ATOMS: atom_id res chain seq x y z
N MET A 1 -6.03 15.35 -9.10
CA MET A 1 -6.33 13.98 -8.68
C MET A 1 -5.04 13.45 -8.11
N GLY A 2 -5.01 13.05 -6.85
CA GLY A 2 -3.77 12.55 -6.23
C GLY A 2 -3.26 11.31 -6.96
N ASP A 3 -1.94 11.23 -7.16
CA ASP A 3 -1.33 10.08 -7.82
C ASP A 3 -1.38 8.88 -6.88
N THR A 4 -1.74 7.71 -7.41
CA THR A 4 -1.61 6.46 -6.67
C THR A 4 -0.18 5.95 -6.80
N ILE A 5 0.43 5.64 -5.67
CA ILE A 5 1.79 5.09 -5.55
C ILE A 5 1.65 3.66 -5.03
N VAL A 6 2.26 2.71 -5.71
CA VAL A 6 2.19 1.29 -5.33
C VAL A 6 3.55 0.80 -4.91
N ILE A 7 3.64 0.26 -3.69
CA ILE A 7 4.82 -0.44 -3.19
C ILE A 7 4.53 -1.94 -3.25
N THR A 8 5.29 -2.68 -4.04
CA THR A 8 5.13 -4.12 -4.22
C THR A 8 6.46 -4.85 -4.11
N GLY A 9 6.43 -6.16 -4.09
CA GLY A 9 7.62 -7.01 -3.95
C GLY A 9 7.31 -8.26 -3.14
N ARG A 10 8.24 -9.20 -3.11
CA ARG A 10 8.05 -10.48 -2.41
C ARG A 10 7.91 -10.28 -0.89
N GLY A 11 7.34 -11.29 -0.21
CA GLY A 11 7.24 -11.28 1.25
C GLY A 11 8.60 -11.08 1.93
N GLY A 12 8.63 -10.28 3.00
CA GLY A 12 9.84 -10.05 3.80
C GLY A 12 10.91 -9.16 3.16
N THR A 13 10.59 -8.41 2.09
CA THR A 13 11.54 -7.49 1.43
C THR A 13 11.63 -6.12 2.08
N GLY A 14 10.70 -5.77 2.98
CA GLY A 14 10.62 -4.46 3.63
C GLY A 14 9.63 -3.49 2.96
N LYS A 15 8.62 -3.97 2.26
CA LYS A 15 7.56 -3.16 1.64
C LYS A 15 6.88 -2.23 2.64
N SER A 16 6.29 -2.79 3.69
CA SER A 16 5.55 -2.02 4.71
C SER A 16 6.45 -1.04 5.45
N THR A 17 7.70 -1.41 5.71
CA THR A 17 8.73 -0.49 6.26
C THR A 17 8.99 0.67 5.30
N PHE A 18 9.19 0.37 4.00
CA PHE A 18 9.36 1.42 2.99
C PHE A 18 8.11 2.30 2.90
N THR A 19 6.92 1.73 2.86
CA THR A 19 5.64 2.43 2.81
C THR A 19 5.50 3.40 3.99
N THR A 20 5.74 2.92 5.22
CA THR A 20 5.65 3.75 6.43
C THR A 20 6.63 4.92 6.41
N LEU A 21 7.91 4.65 6.12
CA LEU A 21 8.95 5.68 6.15
C LEU A 21 8.87 6.65 4.97
N PHE A 22 8.42 6.18 3.80
CA PHE A 22 8.13 7.03 2.65
C PHE A 22 6.95 7.98 2.94
N SER A 23 5.87 7.46 3.53
CA SER A 23 4.72 8.27 3.94
C SER A 23 5.11 9.31 4.98
N ARG A 24 5.93 8.93 5.97
CA ARG A 24 6.50 9.86 6.95
C ARG A 24 7.25 10.99 6.26
N PHE A 25 8.15 10.68 5.32
CA PHE A 25 8.91 11.69 4.58
C PHE A 25 8.00 12.67 3.84
N LEU A 26 6.94 12.19 3.20
CA LEU A 26 5.96 13.03 2.52
C LEU A 26 5.25 13.96 3.51
N GLY A 27 4.74 13.41 4.61
CA GLY A 27 4.04 14.17 5.65
C GLY A 27 4.93 15.24 6.29
N GLU A 28 6.18 14.91 6.67
CA GLU A 28 7.17 15.86 7.18
C GLU A 28 7.51 16.97 6.18
N SER A 29 7.33 16.68 4.89
CA SER A 29 7.54 17.66 3.80
C SER A 29 6.28 18.47 3.47
N GLY A 30 5.19 18.32 4.23
CA GLY A 30 3.93 19.05 4.03
C GLY A 30 3.06 18.51 2.91
N VAL A 31 3.30 17.28 2.42
CA VAL A 31 2.44 16.61 1.44
C VAL A 31 1.34 15.87 2.18
N GLU A 32 0.19 16.51 2.29
CA GLU A 32 -0.97 16.00 3.03
C GLU A 32 -2.30 16.48 2.42
N PRO A 33 -3.42 15.80 2.66
CA PRO A 33 -3.54 14.50 3.34
C PRO A 33 -3.11 13.32 2.44
N LEU A 34 -2.61 12.23 3.04
CA LEU A 34 -2.30 10.96 2.38
C LEU A 34 -3.36 9.91 2.73
N LEU A 35 -3.66 8.98 1.81
CA LEU A 35 -4.39 7.76 2.11
C LEU A 35 -3.44 6.57 2.03
N LEU A 36 -3.24 5.88 3.14
CA LEU A 36 -2.43 4.67 3.21
C LEU A 36 -3.34 3.44 3.13
N VAL A 37 -3.09 2.57 2.16
CA VAL A 37 -3.91 1.38 1.92
C VAL A 37 -3.07 0.13 2.10
N ASP A 38 -3.41 -0.69 3.10
CA ASP A 38 -2.81 -2.00 3.30
C ASP A 38 -3.61 -3.06 2.56
N SER A 39 -3.05 -3.57 1.47
CA SER A 39 -3.65 -4.66 0.68
C SER A 39 -2.88 -5.97 0.79
N ASP A 40 -1.83 -6.02 1.63
CA ASP A 40 -1.11 -7.26 1.93
C ASP A 40 -1.93 -8.14 2.89
N PRO A 41 -2.07 -9.43 2.63
CA PRO A 41 -2.72 -10.38 3.53
C PRO A 41 -2.21 -10.35 4.97
N ASP A 42 -0.92 -10.07 5.16
CA ASP A 42 -0.29 -10.04 6.48
C ASP A 42 -0.67 -8.80 7.31
N GLN A 43 -1.26 -7.76 6.69
CA GLN A 43 -1.78 -6.55 7.32
C GLN A 43 -0.80 -5.88 8.31
N SER A 44 0.48 -5.87 7.98
CA SER A 44 1.53 -5.38 8.86
C SER A 44 1.68 -3.85 8.88
N LEU A 45 1.07 -3.15 7.93
CA LEU A 45 1.24 -1.71 7.80
C LEU A 45 0.60 -0.94 8.96
N ALA A 46 -0.57 -1.34 9.44
CA ALA A 46 -1.24 -0.69 10.57
C ALA A 46 -0.36 -0.68 11.83
N GLU A 47 0.23 -1.84 12.17
CA GLU A 47 1.14 -1.98 13.32
C GLU A 47 2.36 -1.08 13.17
N MET A 48 2.99 -1.05 11.99
CA MET A 48 4.15 -0.19 11.72
C MET A 48 3.82 1.30 11.78
N LEU A 49 2.58 1.69 11.52
CA LEU A 49 2.06 3.05 11.69
C LEU A 49 1.67 3.36 13.15
N GLY A 50 1.68 2.37 14.03
CA GLY A 50 1.24 2.52 15.43
C GLY A 50 -0.28 2.57 15.58
N ILE A 51 -1.04 1.97 14.65
CA ILE A 51 -2.50 1.95 14.67
C ILE A 51 -2.98 0.62 15.26
N ASP A 52 -3.69 0.67 16.37
CA ASP A 52 -4.45 -0.46 16.89
C ASP A 52 -5.88 -0.40 16.34
N LEU A 53 -6.13 -1.10 15.24
CA LEU A 53 -7.44 -1.12 14.59
C LEU A 53 -8.55 -1.64 15.50
N ALA A 54 -8.25 -2.56 16.42
CA ALA A 54 -9.23 -3.10 17.35
C ALA A 54 -9.63 -2.05 18.39
N ALA A 55 -8.66 -1.32 18.96
CA ALA A 55 -8.92 -0.21 19.88
C ALA A 55 -9.71 0.92 19.22
N GLU A 56 -9.41 1.20 17.95
CA GLU A 56 -10.10 2.21 17.14
C GLU A 56 -11.45 1.72 16.58
N ARG A 57 -11.83 0.48 16.86
CA ARG A 57 -13.07 -0.18 16.38
C ARG A 57 -13.19 -0.16 14.85
N LYS A 58 -12.06 -0.27 14.17
CA LYS A 58 -12.00 -0.34 12.70
C LYS A 58 -11.81 -1.78 12.24
N LYS A 59 -12.42 -2.11 11.12
CA LYS A 59 -12.36 -3.43 10.47
C LYS A 59 -11.68 -3.32 9.12
N SER A 60 -11.26 -4.45 8.57
CA SER A 60 -10.87 -4.47 7.16
C SER A 60 -12.09 -4.32 6.23
N ILE A 61 -11.85 -3.87 5.02
CA ILE A 61 -12.89 -3.82 3.97
C ILE A 61 -13.54 -5.20 3.78
N ALA A 62 -12.72 -6.26 3.77
CA ALA A 62 -13.20 -7.61 3.58
C ALA A 62 -14.14 -8.07 4.71
N ASP A 63 -13.86 -7.67 5.95
CA ASP A 63 -14.73 -7.97 7.10
C ASP A 63 -16.08 -7.25 6.98
N VAL A 64 -16.06 -5.95 6.69
CA VAL A 64 -17.30 -5.15 6.55
C VAL A 64 -18.16 -5.65 5.38
N LEU A 65 -17.53 -5.97 4.25
CA LEU A 65 -18.28 -6.55 3.11
C LEU A 65 -18.89 -7.92 3.48
N SER A 66 -18.16 -8.74 4.25
CA SER A 66 -18.70 -10.00 4.78
C SER A 66 -19.93 -9.77 5.65
N ASP A 67 -19.81 -8.87 6.63
CA ASP A 67 -20.90 -8.54 7.56
C ASP A 67 -22.14 -8.00 6.82
N ILE A 68 -21.94 -7.13 5.81
CA ILE A 68 -23.04 -6.61 4.99
C ILE A 68 -23.79 -7.72 4.24
N LEU A 69 -23.05 -8.69 3.70
CA LEU A 69 -23.64 -9.80 2.94
C LEU A 69 -24.34 -10.80 3.89
N GLU A 70 -23.73 -11.16 5.00
CA GLU A 70 -24.28 -12.11 5.97
C GLU A 70 -25.54 -11.57 6.67
N GLU A 71 -25.55 -10.30 7.04
CA GLU A 71 -26.68 -9.65 7.71
C GLU A 71 -27.78 -9.16 6.77
N HIS A 72 -27.68 -9.39 5.46
CA HIS A 72 -28.61 -8.89 4.44
C HIS A 72 -28.88 -7.37 4.54
N ARG A 73 -27.93 -6.59 5.00
CA ARG A 73 -28.08 -5.14 5.20
C ARG A 73 -28.48 -4.42 3.89
N MET A 74 -28.04 -4.94 2.76
CA MET A 74 -28.37 -4.37 1.44
C MET A 74 -29.86 -4.46 1.05
N THR A 75 -30.58 -5.45 1.56
CA THR A 75 -32.01 -5.64 1.22
C THR A 75 -32.92 -4.59 1.83
N ARG A 76 -32.49 -3.92 2.89
CA ARG A 76 -33.27 -2.89 3.59
C ARG A 76 -33.21 -1.51 2.96
N MET A 77 -32.33 -1.28 1.98
CA MET A 77 -32.12 0.02 1.34
C MET A 77 -32.72 0.02 -0.07
N ILE A 78 -34.01 0.30 -0.18
CA ILE A 78 -34.73 0.34 -1.46
C ILE A 78 -34.37 1.65 -2.20
N GLY A 79 -34.12 1.57 -3.52
CA GLY A 79 -33.93 2.75 -4.40
C GLY A 79 -32.50 3.32 -4.47
N MET A 80 -31.53 2.73 -3.76
CA MET A 80 -30.12 3.14 -3.84
C MET A 80 -29.29 2.20 -4.70
N THR A 81 -28.22 2.69 -5.32
CA THR A 81 -27.26 1.84 -6.03
C THR A 81 -26.48 0.95 -5.05
N PRO A 82 -25.93 -0.20 -5.46
CA PRO A 82 -25.12 -1.04 -4.59
C PRO A 82 -23.94 -0.26 -3.96
N THR A 83 -23.30 0.61 -4.74
CA THR A 83 -22.19 1.47 -4.26
C THR A 83 -22.66 2.40 -3.14
N ASP A 84 -23.76 3.11 -3.35
CA ASP A 84 -24.29 4.06 -2.34
C ASP A 84 -24.78 3.36 -1.05
N LYS A 85 -25.15 2.09 -1.16
CA LYS A 85 -25.50 1.26 0.01
C LYS A 85 -24.28 0.83 0.85
N ILE A 86 -23.18 0.54 0.20
CA ILE A 86 -21.96 0.00 0.82
C ILE A 86 -21.08 1.13 1.36
N GLU A 87 -20.97 2.24 0.66
CA GLU A 87 -20.04 3.34 0.95
C GLU A 87 -20.14 3.87 2.40
N PRO A 88 -21.32 4.13 2.98
CA PRO A 88 -21.42 4.62 4.36
C PRO A 88 -20.86 3.65 5.40
N PHE A 89 -21.06 2.34 5.20
CA PHE A 89 -20.52 1.31 6.10
C PHE A 89 -19.00 1.23 5.99
N LEU A 90 -18.48 1.25 4.76
CA LEU A 90 -17.03 1.26 4.55
C LEU A 90 -16.41 2.51 5.17
N PHE A 91 -16.97 3.69 4.96
CA PHE A 91 -16.45 4.91 5.55
C PHE A 91 -16.41 4.83 7.07
N GLN A 92 -17.51 4.45 7.68
CA GLN A 92 -17.64 4.43 9.13
C GLN A 92 -16.80 3.34 9.79
N GLU A 93 -16.80 2.12 9.23
CA GLU A 93 -16.26 0.93 9.87
C GLU A 93 -14.82 0.61 9.44
N THR A 94 -14.33 1.16 8.31
CA THR A 94 -12.98 0.82 7.81
C THR A 94 -12.01 1.96 7.77
N LEU A 95 -12.43 3.19 7.44
CA LEU A 95 -11.52 4.32 7.33
C LEU A 95 -11.08 4.77 8.73
N TYR A 96 -9.78 4.63 9.01
CA TYR A 96 -9.14 5.26 10.16
C TYR A 96 -8.74 6.66 9.77
N GLU A 97 -9.37 7.66 10.37
CA GLU A 97 -9.02 9.06 10.19
C GLU A 97 -7.90 9.43 11.19
N GLY A 98 -6.69 9.53 10.66
CA GLY A 98 -5.50 9.80 11.46
C GLY A 98 -5.48 11.22 12.02
N ARG A 99 -4.78 11.39 13.15
CA ARG A 99 -4.56 12.71 13.75
C ARG A 99 -3.38 13.46 13.13
N ALA A 100 -2.66 12.81 12.24
CA ALA A 100 -1.48 13.34 11.57
C ALA A 100 -1.79 13.61 10.08
N PHE A 101 -0.81 13.41 9.23
CA PHE A 101 -0.85 13.73 7.81
C PHE A 101 -1.54 12.65 6.93
N PHE A 102 -2.06 11.57 7.50
CA PHE A 102 -2.64 10.46 6.73
C PHE A 102 -3.89 9.86 7.35
N ASP A 103 -4.72 9.27 6.50
CA ASP A 103 -5.76 8.31 6.85
C ASP A 103 -5.32 6.90 6.42
N PHE A 104 -5.89 5.87 7.05
CA PHE A 104 -5.51 4.49 6.79
C PHE A 104 -6.72 3.60 6.46
N LEU A 105 -6.48 2.61 5.60
CA LEU A 105 -7.48 1.65 5.15
C LEU A 105 -6.86 0.26 4.98
N GLY A 106 -7.37 -0.73 5.71
CA GLY A 106 -7.01 -2.15 5.55
C GLY A 106 -7.95 -2.87 4.59
N VAL A 107 -7.42 -3.48 3.53
CA VAL A 107 -8.25 -4.24 2.57
C VAL A 107 -8.69 -5.59 3.15
N GLY A 108 -7.80 -6.30 3.84
CA GLY A 108 -8.10 -7.60 4.44
C GLY A 108 -8.16 -8.76 3.45
N THR A 109 -8.39 -9.98 3.97
CA THR A 109 -8.26 -11.24 3.22
C THR A 109 -9.45 -12.18 3.33
N LYS A 110 -10.53 -11.76 3.96
CA LYS A 110 -11.69 -12.66 4.13
C LYS A 110 -12.25 -13.08 2.77
N TRP A 111 -12.28 -14.38 2.53
CA TRP A 111 -12.88 -14.99 1.34
C TRP A 111 -14.29 -15.46 1.69
N ILE A 112 -15.28 -14.85 1.06
CA ILE A 112 -16.68 -15.31 1.16
C ILE A 112 -16.94 -16.20 -0.05
N ALA A 113 -17.60 -17.35 0.14
CA ALA A 113 -18.04 -18.16 -0.98
C ALA A 113 -19.13 -17.42 -1.76
N GLY A 114 -18.86 -17.09 -3.02
CA GLY A 114 -19.81 -16.39 -3.89
C GLY A 114 -19.17 -15.49 -4.96
N CYS A 115 -19.99 -14.79 -5.71
CA CYS A 115 -19.53 -13.88 -6.77
C CYS A 115 -19.17 -12.51 -6.17
N TYR A 116 -17.90 -12.14 -6.23
CA TYR A 116 -17.36 -10.86 -5.76
C TYR A 116 -17.51 -9.69 -6.73
N CYS A 117 -18.03 -9.94 -7.93
CA CYS A 117 -18.03 -8.93 -8.99
C CYS A 117 -18.73 -7.62 -8.60
N LEU A 118 -19.77 -7.67 -7.78
CA LEU A 118 -20.50 -6.48 -7.35
C LEU A 118 -19.79 -5.71 -6.24
N PRO A 119 -19.35 -6.36 -5.13
CA PRO A 119 -18.55 -5.71 -4.10
C PRO A 119 -17.23 -5.13 -4.64
N ASP A 120 -16.49 -5.86 -5.47
CA ASP A 120 -15.22 -5.39 -6.05
C ASP A 120 -15.42 -4.15 -6.93
N ARG A 121 -16.46 -4.13 -7.76
CA ARG A 121 -16.78 -2.96 -8.59
C ARG A 121 -17.20 -1.75 -7.75
N SER A 122 -18.02 -1.95 -6.73
CA SER A 122 -18.45 -0.89 -5.83
C SER A 122 -17.25 -0.32 -5.07
N LEU A 123 -16.35 -1.18 -4.59
CA LEU A 123 -15.13 -0.76 -3.90
C LEU A 123 -14.22 0.08 -4.80
N SER A 124 -13.98 -0.35 -6.04
CA SER A 124 -13.18 0.42 -7.00
C SER A 124 -13.76 1.83 -7.24
N LEU A 125 -15.09 1.96 -7.36
CA LEU A 125 -15.76 3.26 -7.51
C LEU A 125 -15.65 4.13 -6.25
N ILE A 126 -15.77 3.52 -5.08
CA ILE A 126 -15.62 4.20 -3.79
C ILE A 126 -14.19 4.70 -3.63
N MET A 127 -13.20 3.86 -3.91
CA MET A 127 -11.79 4.23 -3.86
C MET A 127 -11.47 5.35 -4.84
N GLU A 128 -12.05 5.34 -6.05
CA GLU A 128 -11.90 6.44 -7.01
C GLU A 128 -12.50 7.75 -6.49
N ARG A 129 -13.62 7.70 -5.76
CA ARG A 129 -14.21 8.90 -5.13
C ARG A 129 -13.33 9.42 -3.99
N TRP A 130 -12.90 8.55 -3.09
CA TRP A 130 -12.12 8.92 -1.91
C TRP A 130 -10.73 9.45 -2.29
N SER A 131 -10.06 8.83 -3.27
CA SER A 131 -8.73 9.25 -3.72
C SER A 131 -8.66 10.73 -4.15
N LYS A 132 -9.79 11.33 -4.54
CA LYS A 132 -9.85 12.75 -4.93
C LYS A 132 -9.63 13.72 -3.76
N ASN A 133 -9.79 13.25 -2.53
CA ASN A 133 -9.61 14.04 -1.32
C ASN A 133 -8.17 14.02 -0.78
N TYR A 134 -7.29 13.21 -1.38
CA TYR A 134 -5.92 13.01 -0.93
C TYR A 134 -4.91 13.52 -1.96
N LYS A 135 -3.76 13.96 -1.48
CA LYS A 135 -2.62 14.31 -2.34
C LYS A 135 -2.05 13.08 -3.03
N HIS A 136 -1.85 12.02 -2.26
CA HIS A 136 -1.47 10.71 -2.78
C HIS A 136 -2.24 9.59 -2.07
N VAL A 137 -2.47 8.51 -2.82
CA VAL A 137 -2.90 7.21 -2.29
C VAL A 137 -1.71 6.28 -2.36
N ILE A 138 -1.22 5.79 -1.21
CA ILE A 138 -0.05 4.92 -1.13
C ILE A 138 -0.52 3.52 -0.77
N VAL A 139 -0.26 2.56 -1.65
CA VAL A 139 -0.74 1.18 -1.52
C VAL A 139 0.42 0.26 -1.18
N ASP A 140 0.39 -0.32 0.01
CA ASP A 140 1.24 -1.46 0.38
C ASP A 140 0.63 -2.74 -0.22
N SER A 141 1.29 -3.29 -1.22
CA SER A 141 0.78 -4.36 -2.06
C SER A 141 1.59 -5.64 -1.91
N PRO A 142 0.95 -6.83 -1.90
CA PRO A 142 1.69 -8.09 -1.94
C PRO A 142 2.48 -8.25 -3.26
N ALA A 143 3.15 -9.38 -3.41
CA ALA A 143 3.92 -9.69 -4.61
C ALA A 143 3.09 -9.75 -5.91
N GLY A 144 1.78 -9.97 -5.79
CA GLY A 144 0.82 -9.91 -6.89
C GLY A 144 0.14 -8.56 -6.94
N VAL A 145 -0.09 -8.02 -8.12
CA VAL A 145 -0.72 -6.71 -8.34
C VAL A 145 -2.11 -6.81 -8.98
N GLU A 146 -2.58 -8.03 -9.23
CA GLU A 146 -3.83 -8.31 -9.95
C GLU A 146 -5.07 -7.75 -9.24
N HIS A 147 -5.01 -7.63 -7.92
CA HIS A 147 -6.11 -7.10 -7.12
C HIS A 147 -6.29 -5.58 -7.25
N LEU A 148 -5.24 -4.84 -7.66
CA LEU A 148 -5.30 -3.38 -7.80
C LEU A 148 -6.40 -2.94 -8.76
N ASN A 149 -6.45 -3.56 -9.95
CA ASN A 149 -7.44 -3.27 -10.97
C ASN A 149 -8.88 -3.49 -10.48
N ARG A 150 -9.09 -4.49 -9.66
CA ARG A 150 -10.44 -4.87 -9.22
C ARG A 150 -10.95 -4.06 -8.05
N ARG A 151 -10.04 -3.63 -7.14
CA ARG A 151 -10.44 -3.12 -5.82
C ARG A 151 -9.98 -1.71 -5.52
N ILE A 152 -8.87 -1.25 -6.12
CA ILE A 152 -8.24 0.00 -5.71
C ILE A 152 -8.25 1.01 -6.85
N THR A 153 -7.48 0.77 -7.92
CA THR A 153 -7.33 1.72 -9.02
C THR A 153 -6.86 1.06 -10.30
N LYS A 154 -7.19 1.70 -11.42
CA LYS A 154 -6.60 1.39 -12.73
C LYS A 154 -5.46 2.34 -13.12
N LYS A 155 -5.29 3.45 -12.40
CA LYS A 155 -4.28 4.46 -12.70
C LYS A 155 -3.30 4.57 -11.54
N VAL A 156 -2.04 4.34 -11.84
CA VAL A 156 -0.92 4.40 -10.92
C VAL A 156 0.11 5.38 -11.48
N GLY A 157 0.59 6.31 -10.68
CA GLY A 157 1.71 7.15 -11.05
C GLY A 157 3.00 6.34 -10.98
N ASP A 158 3.42 5.98 -9.78
CA ASP A 158 4.68 5.31 -9.54
C ASP A 158 4.51 3.94 -8.90
N VAL A 159 5.29 2.97 -9.38
CA VAL A 159 5.41 1.63 -8.79
C VAL A 159 6.83 1.43 -8.27
N PHE A 160 6.97 1.15 -6.98
CA PHE A 160 8.24 0.74 -6.37
C PHE A 160 8.23 -0.75 -6.10
N ASN A 161 9.04 -1.52 -6.83
CA ASN A 161 9.20 -2.95 -6.59
C ASN A 161 10.41 -3.21 -5.71
N ILE A 162 10.18 -3.72 -4.49
CA ILE A 162 11.22 -3.96 -3.50
C ILE A 162 11.80 -5.36 -3.71
N LEU A 163 13.11 -5.42 -4.01
CA LEU A 163 13.84 -6.64 -4.35
C LEU A 163 14.44 -7.32 -3.10
N ASP A 164 14.42 -8.65 -3.09
CA ASP A 164 15.30 -9.48 -2.25
C ASP A 164 16.54 -9.95 -3.04
N PRO A 165 17.60 -10.50 -2.37
CA PRO A 165 18.82 -10.96 -3.05
C PRO A 165 18.63 -12.30 -3.76
N SER A 166 17.61 -12.46 -4.60
CA SER A 166 17.36 -13.69 -5.31
C SER A 166 17.00 -13.44 -6.78
N LYS A 167 17.37 -14.38 -7.64
CA LYS A 167 16.93 -14.38 -9.05
C LYS A 167 15.39 -14.29 -9.15
N LYS A 168 14.69 -14.99 -8.26
CA LYS A 168 13.21 -14.98 -8.23
C LYS A 168 12.63 -13.58 -8.01
N SER A 169 13.34 -12.68 -7.32
CA SER A 169 12.91 -11.32 -7.10
C SER A 169 12.91 -10.52 -8.40
N PHE A 170 13.95 -10.63 -9.20
CA PHE A 170 14.01 -10.01 -10.53
C PHE A 170 12.96 -10.57 -11.49
N ASP A 171 12.77 -11.89 -11.48
CA ASP A 171 11.73 -12.54 -12.29
C ASP A 171 10.33 -12.10 -11.85
N ASN A 172 10.11 -11.93 -10.55
CA ASN A 172 8.86 -11.41 -9.99
C ASN A 172 8.60 -9.97 -10.43
N ALA A 173 9.61 -9.10 -10.41
CA ALA A 173 9.47 -7.71 -10.87
C ALA A 173 9.02 -7.65 -12.34
N LYS A 174 9.66 -8.43 -13.22
CA LYS A 174 9.28 -8.52 -14.64
C LYS A 174 7.86 -9.07 -14.81
N ARG A 175 7.51 -10.10 -14.04
CA ARG A 175 6.16 -10.68 -14.07
C ARG A 175 5.12 -9.68 -13.59
N SER A 176 5.36 -9.00 -12.48
CA SER A 176 4.45 -7.97 -11.93
C SER A 176 4.20 -6.86 -12.95
N HIS A 177 5.26 -6.31 -13.57
CA HIS A 177 5.14 -5.32 -14.63
C HIS A 177 4.27 -5.81 -15.80
N ARG A 178 4.53 -7.04 -16.29
CA ARG A 178 3.73 -7.63 -17.37
C ARG A 178 2.27 -7.82 -16.97
N ILE A 179 2.00 -8.32 -15.76
CA ILE A 179 0.63 -8.53 -15.27
C ILE A 179 -0.13 -7.20 -15.19
N MET A 180 0.50 -6.12 -14.73
CA MET A 180 -0.14 -4.80 -14.70
C MET A 180 -0.64 -4.40 -16.10
N GLN A 181 0.16 -4.65 -17.15
CA GLN A 181 -0.23 -4.39 -18.53
C GLN A 181 -1.37 -5.32 -19.00
N GLU A 182 -1.30 -6.62 -18.65
CA GLU A 182 -2.32 -7.63 -19.03
C GLU A 182 -3.69 -7.38 -18.38
N VAL A 183 -3.73 -6.73 -17.20
CA VAL A 183 -4.98 -6.42 -16.47
C VAL A 183 -5.39 -4.95 -16.59
N ASP A 184 -4.88 -4.24 -17.59
CA ASP A 184 -5.23 -2.85 -17.90
C ASP A 184 -5.01 -1.88 -16.72
N ILE A 185 -3.91 -2.04 -15.97
CA ILE A 185 -3.44 -1.05 -15.00
C ILE A 185 -2.49 -0.12 -15.74
N GLU A 186 -2.90 1.14 -15.90
CA GLU A 186 -2.06 2.20 -16.44
C GLU A 186 -1.08 2.67 -15.35
N PHE A 187 0.21 2.74 -15.64
CA PHE A 187 1.21 3.30 -14.73
C PHE A 187 2.21 4.15 -15.51
N GLU A 188 2.72 5.22 -14.85
CA GLU A 188 3.67 6.13 -15.49
C GLU A 188 5.10 5.60 -15.34
N ASN A 189 5.49 5.20 -14.14
CA ASN A 189 6.85 4.76 -13.86
C ASN A 189 6.87 3.44 -13.07
N TYR A 190 7.92 2.64 -13.33
CA TYR A 190 8.16 1.38 -12.62
C TYR A 190 9.62 1.31 -12.18
N TYR A 191 9.85 1.38 -10.88
CA TYR A 191 11.16 1.45 -10.27
C TYR A 191 11.53 0.17 -9.53
N LEU A 192 12.83 -0.13 -9.48
CA LEU A 192 13.39 -1.16 -8.62
C LEU A 192 14.09 -0.52 -7.42
N VAL A 193 13.87 -1.11 -6.26
CA VAL A 193 14.52 -0.73 -5.00
C VAL A 193 15.05 -1.98 -4.33
N GLY A 194 16.33 -2.02 -4.00
CA GLY A 194 16.89 -3.12 -3.19
C GLY A 194 16.32 -3.05 -1.76
N GLY A 195 15.75 -4.14 -1.27
CA GLY A 195 15.26 -4.25 0.11
C GLY A 195 16.43 -4.28 1.13
N TYR A 196 16.10 -4.25 2.42
CA TYR A 196 17.11 -4.15 3.50
C TYR A 196 18.14 -5.29 3.56
N ARG A 197 17.85 -6.42 2.90
CA ARG A 197 18.80 -7.56 2.75
C ARG A 197 19.50 -7.59 1.39
N PHE A 198 19.24 -6.61 0.52
CA PHE A 198 19.81 -6.57 -0.81
C PHE A 198 21.27 -6.12 -0.74
N PRO A 199 22.26 -6.97 -1.14
CA PRO A 199 23.67 -6.62 -1.01
C PRO A 199 24.13 -5.70 -2.14
N GLU A 200 25.15 -4.89 -1.88
CA GLU A 200 25.76 -3.99 -2.86
C GLU A 200 26.25 -4.70 -4.12
N SER A 201 26.73 -5.93 -3.96
CA SER A 201 27.21 -6.74 -5.08
C SER A 201 26.16 -7.04 -6.15
N LEU A 202 24.87 -6.85 -5.87
CA LEU A 202 23.78 -7.01 -6.82
C LEU A 202 23.29 -5.69 -7.45
N ASP A 203 23.85 -4.53 -7.07
CA ASP A 203 23.46 -3.23 -7.62
C ASP A 203 23.63 -3.20 -9.16
N ASP A 204 24.75 -3.73 -9.67
CA ASP A 204 24.99 -3.76 -11.11
C ASP A 204 24.02 -4.69 -11.84
N GLU A 205 23.60 -5.79 -11.23
CA GLU A 205 22.60 -6.68 -11.79
C GLU A 205 21.21 -6.01 -11.79
N ALA A 206 20.90 -5.26 -10.76
CA ALA A 206 19.65 -4.48 -10.70
C ALA A 206 19.63 -3.38 -11.79
N ARG A 207 20.77 -2.69 -12.04
CA ARG A 207 20.88 -1.67 -13.09
C ARG A 207 20.78 -2.24 -14.52
N LYS A 208 21.06 -3.52 -14.72
CA LYS A 208 20.90 -4.18 -16.04
C LYS A 208 19.45 -4.53 -16.36
N GLN A 209 18.54 -4.46 -15.38
CA GLN A 209 17.14 -4.73 -15.63
C GLN A 209 16.51 -3.61 -16.50
N PRO A 210 15.39 -3.88 -17.19
CA PRO A 210 14.73 -2.88 -18.05
C PRO A 210 13.97 -1.79 -17.26
N PHE A 211 14.23 -1.64 -15.98
CA PHE A 211 13.59 -0.71 -15.07
C PHE A 211 14.63 0.14 -14.36
N GLU A 212 14.29 1.35 -13.99
CA GLU A 212 15.19 2.23 -13.26
C GLU A 212 15.42 1.71 -11.83
N TYR A 213 16.71 1.48 -11.49
CA TYR A 213 17.12 1.08 -10.15
C TYR A 213 17.51 2.30 -9.32
N LEU A 214 16.78 2.54 -8.24
CA LEU A 214 16.94 3.73 -7.40
C LEU A 214 17.97 3.58 -6.28
N GLY A 215 18.44 2.37 -6.03
CA GLY A 215 19.33 2.05 -4.91
C GLY A 215 18.66 1.10 -3.92
N ARG A 216 19.26 0.96 -2.73
CA ARG A 216 18.81 -0.02 -1.73
C ARG A 216 18.44 0.64 -0.41
N ILE A 217 17.55 0.00 0.32
CA ILE A 217 17.20 0.33 1.69
C ILE A 217 18.34 -0.15 2.59
N THR A 218 18.92 0.75 3.36
CA THR A 218 19.96 0.40 4.33
C THR A 218 19.32 -0.23 5.56
N ALA A 219 19.83 -1.38 6.00
CA ALA A 219 19.33 -2.04 7.20
C ALA A 219 19.63 -1.22 8.45
N ASP A 220 18.67 -1.19 9.39
CA ASP A 220 18.80 -0.61 10.71
C ASP A 220 18.26 -1.61 11.74
N PRO A 221 19.08 -2.09 12.69
CA PRO A 221 18.62 -3.04 13.72
C PRO A 221 17.46 -2.53 14.56
N ARG A 222 17.32 -1.22 14.72
CA ARG A 222 16.22 -0.58 15.48
C ARG A 222 14.85 -0.91 14.87
N ILE A 223 14.75 -1.16 13.56
CA ILE A 223 13.48 -1.58 12.92
C ILE A 223 12.95 -2.86 13.58
N MET A 224 13.83 -3.84 13.83
CA MET A 224 13.41 -5.09 14.46
C MET A 224 13.00 -4.87 15.93
N GLU A 225 13.71 -4.00 16.65
CA GLU A 225 13.37 -3.64 18.03
C GLU A 225 11.99 -2.97 18.10
N TYR A 226 11.72 -1.99 17.22
CA TYR A 226 10.43 -1.31 17.13
C TYR A 226 9.29 -2.28 16.83
N ASN A 227 9.49 -3.18 15.86
CA ASN A 227 8.47 -4.19 15.53
C ASN A 227 8.20 -5.17 16.69
N LEU A 228 9.24 -5.60 17.43
CA LEU A 228 9.08 -6.47 18.59
C LEU A 228 8.37 -5.79 19.76
N GLU A 229 8.55 -4.49 19.90
CA GLU A 229 7.94 -3.69 20.98
C GLU A 229 6.57 -3.10 20.57
N GLY A 230 6.12 -3.32 19.33
CA GLY A 230 4.88 -2.72 18.80
C GLY A 230 4.95 -1.19 18.70
N LYS A 231 6.14 -0.63 18.54
CA LYS A 231 6.34 0.81 18.37
C LYS A 231 6.16 1.24 16.93
N SER A 232 5.59 2.42 16.74
CA SER A 232 5.43 3.01 15.41
C SER A 232 6.77 3.34 14.77
N LEU A 233 6.99 2.94 13.52
CA LEU A 233 8.15 3.38 12.75
C LEU A 233 8.10 4.87 12.37
N LEU A 234 6.96 5.54 12.55
CA LEU A 234 6.88 7.00 12.44
C LEU A 234 7.69 7.72 13.52
N GLU A 235 7.97 7.05 14.66
CA GLU A 235 8.77 7.56 15.76
C GLU A 235 10.26 7.22 15.65
N LEU A 236 10.66 6.51 14.57
CA LEU A 236 12.05 6.14 14.35
C LEU A 236 12.92 7.40 14.23
N SER A 237 14.08 7.41 14.87
CA SER A 237 14.98 8.57 14.85
C SER A 237 15.36 8.98 13.42
N ASP A 238 15.48 10.29 13.18
CA ASP A 238 15.82 10.86 11.86
C ASP A 238 17.19 10.40 11.35
N ASP A 239 18.09 10.01 12.23
CA ASP A 239 19.42 9.47 11.88
C ASP A 239 19.39 8.01 11.43
N SER A 240 18.22 7.37 11.41
CA SER A 240 18.09 5.99 10.97
C SER A 240 18.63 5.80 9.56
N PRO A 241 19.58 4.88 9.33
CA PRO A 241 20.07 4.57 7.99
C PRO A 241 18.96 4.13 7.05
N THR A 242 17.96 3.38 7.57
CA THR A 242 16.79 2.98 6.79
C THR A 242 15.99 4.20 6.35
N TYR A 243 15.66 5.11 7.28
CA TYR A 243 14.91 6.32 6.95
C TYR A 243 15.66 7.22 5.96
N GLN A 244 16.95 7.45 6.15
CA GLN A 244 17.77 8.26 5.26
C GLN A 244 17.87 7.66 3.85
N SER A 245 17.97 6.33 3.74
CA SER A 245 17.98 5.67 2.43
C SER A 245 16.63 5.77 1.72
N VAL A 246 15.51 5.66 2.43
CA VAL A 246 14.15 5.85 1.88
C VAL A 246 13.98 7.28 1.37
N LYS A 247 14.39 8.30 2.15
CA LYS A 247 14.38 9.71 1.69
C LYS A 247 15.20 9.90 0.42
N THR A 248 16.41 9.35 0.39
CA THR A 248 17.29 9.44 -0.78
C THR A 248 16.67 8.81 -2.02
N ILE A 249 16.03 7.64 -1.88
CA ILE A 249 15.33 6.95 -2.96
C ILE A 249 14.16 7.80 -3.46
N ALA A 250 13.34 8.33 -2.54
CA ALA A 250 12.20 9.18 -2.88
C ALA A 250 12.62 10.46 -3.64
N MET A 251 13.66 11.14 -3.17
CA MET A 251 14.17 12.37 -3.80
C MET A 251 14.71 12.14 -5.22
N LYS A 252 15.26 10.96 -5.53
CA LYS A 252 15.75 10.63 -6.89
C LYS A 252 14.65 10.69 -7.94
N VAL A 253 13.40 10.43 -7.57
CA VAL A 253 12.25 10.43 -8.48
C VAL A 253 11.33 11.63 -8.26
N GLY A 254 11.86 12.68 -7.63
CA GLY A 254 11.23 14.00 -7.53
C GLY A 254 10.25 14.18 -6.37
N TYR A 255 10.21 13.26 -5.38
CA TYR A 255 9.47 13.51 -4.14
C TYR A 255 10.29 14.41 -3.20
N PRO A 256 9.60 15.26 -2.37
CA PRO A 256 8.15 15.41 -2.23
C PRO A 256 7.52 16.24 -3.36
N ARG A 257 6.35 15.81 -3.88
CA ARG A 257 5.59 16.52 -4.91
C ARG A 257 4.07 16.41 -4.70
#